data_124629799aecc6352547408fe5bf3fc2
#
_entry.id   124629799aecc6352547408fe5bf3fc2
#
_cell.length_a   1.000
_cell.length_b   1.000
_cell.length_c   1.000
_cell.angle_alpha   90.00
_cell.angle_beta   90.00
_cell.angle_gamma   90.00
#
_symmetry.space_group_name_H-M   'P 1'
#
loop_
_entity.id
_entity.type
_entity.pdbx_description
1 polymer ?
#
loop_
_entity_poly.entity_id
_entity_poly.type
_entity_poly.pdbx_seq_one_letter_code
_entity_poly.pdbx_strand_id
1 'polypeptide(L)'
;MSDILKIGRYEFTSRLIVGSGKYPDFRTTRDATLASGSEMITVAVRRVNITSPDEENLMDYFKDTDVKFLPNSAGCTTAEEAITLFRLTREATGIDLIKL
;
A
#
# COMPACT_ATOMS: atom_id res chain seq x y z
N MET A 1 -17.81 6.85 20.90
CA MET A 1 -18.11 5.56 20.25
C MET A 1 -17.27 5.41 19.00
N SER A 2 -16.54 4.34 18.88
CA SER A 2 -15.68 4.15 17.73
C SER A 2 -16.47 3.54 16.57
N ASP A 3 -16.23 4.08 15.37
CA ASP A 3 -16.79 3.57 14.14
C ASP A 3 -15.69 2.80 13.43
N ILE A 4 -15.79 1.48 13.43
CA ILE A 4 -14.76 0.61 12.89
C ILE A 4 -15.16 0.14 11.50
N LEU A 5 -14.24 0.36 10.54
CA LEU A 5 -14.36 -0.18 9.18
C LEU A 5 -13.70 -1.55 9.13
N LYS A 6 -14.45 -2.55 8.70
CA LYS A 6 -13.92 -3.91 8.52
C LYS A 6 -13.78 -4.22 7.04
N ILE A 7 -12.59 -4.63 6.64
CA ILE A 7 -12.31 -5.12 5.29
C ILE A 7 -11.60 -6.46 5.42
N GLY A 8 -12.29 -7.55 5.07
CA GLY A 8 -11.77 -8.89 5.33
C GLY A 8 -11.54 -9.10 6.82
N ARG A 9 -10.32 -9.51 7.19
CA ARG A 9 -9.92 -9.69 8.59
C ARG A 9 -9.36 -8.41 9.22
N TYR A 10 -9.25 -7.35 8.45
CA TYR A 10 -8.65 -6.09 8.91
C TYR A 10 -9.69 -5.14 9.47
N GLU A 11 -9.32 -4.43 10.53
CA GLU A 11 -10.16 -3.42 11.15
C GLU A 11 -9.42 -2.08 11.16
N PHE A 12 -10.15 -1.02 10.81
CA PHE A 12 -9.60 0.33 10.73
C PHE A 12 -10.48 1.31 11.50
N THR A 13 -9.84 2.26 12.18
CA THR A 13 -10.54 3.36 12.84
C THR A 13 -10.71 4.57 11.93
N SER A 14 -9.89 4.66 10.88
CA SER A 14 -9.96 5.70 9.87
C SER A 14 -10.54 5.11 8.58
N ARG A 15 -11.44 5.86 7.94
CA ARG A 15 -11.99 5.49 6.63
C ARG A 15 -11.22 6.14 5.47
N LEU A 16 -10.20 6.93 5.79
CA LEU A 16 -9.39 7.60 4.78
C LEU A 16 -8.34 6.65 4.22
N ILE A 17 -8.30 6.55 2.90
CA ILE A 17 -7.26 5.84 2.17
C ILE A 17 -6.52 6.89 1.35
N VAL A 18 -5.21 7.02 1.55
CA VAL A 18 -4.42 8.01 0.83
C VAL A 18 -3.67 7.38 -0.32
N GLY A 19 -3.41 8.18 -1.37
CA GLY A 19 -2.57 7.76 -2.48
C GLY A 19 -1.11 8.03 -2.21
N SER A 20 -0.23 7.29 -2.89
CA SER A 20 1.22 7.46 -2.74
C SER A 20 1.86 8.20 -3.91
N GLY A 21 1.10 8.58 -4.93
CA GLY A 21 1.63 9.28 -6.09
C GLY A 21 1.79 10.78 -5.86
N LYS A 22 2.66 11.38 -6.66
CA LYS A 22 2.84 12.84 -6.72
C LYS A 22 3.53 13.52 -5.55
N TYR A 23 4.03 12.77 -4.57
CA TYR A 23 4.89 13.35 -3.55
C TYR A 23 6.32 13.42 -4.07
N PRO A 24 7.09 14.43 -3.65
CA PRO A 24 8.47 14.59 -4.15
C PRO A 24 9.42 13.49 -3.69
N ASP A 25 9.16 12.87 -2.55
CA ASP A 25 9.98 11.79 -2.03
C ASP A 25 9.19 10.91 -1.06
N PHE A 26 9.80 9.80 -0.65
CA PHE A 26 9.16 8.83 0.25
C PHE A 26 8.95 9.37 1.65
N ARG A 27 9.85 10.21 2.13
CA ARG A 27 9.73 10.80 3.45
C ARG A 27 8.52 11.73 3.52
N THR A 28 8.33 12.54 2.49
CA THR A 28 7.16 13.42 2.40
C THR A 28 5.87 12.61 2.35
N THR A 29 5.87 11.51 1.59
CA THR A 29 4.73 10.59 1.54
C THR A 29 4.40 10.05 2.94
N ARG A 30 5.41 9.61 3.68
CA ARG A 30 5.25 9.12 5.04
C ARG A 30 4.68 10.20 5.96
N ASP A 31 5.30 11.37 5.95
CA ASP A 31 4.90 12.44 6.84
C ASP A 31 3.48 12.91 6.57
N ALA A 32 3.10 13.04 5.30
CA ALA A 32 1.75 13.42 4.91
C ALA A 32 0.73 12.36 5.32
N THR A 33 1.05 11.09 5.13
CA THR A 33 0.16 9.99 5.49
C THR A 33 -0.07 9.95 7.00
N LEU A 34 0.98 10.06 7.78
CA LEU A 34 0.86 10.07 9.25
C LEU A 34 0.08 11.30 9.74
N ALA A 35 0.33 12.46 9.15
CA ALA A 35 -0.38 13.69 9.52
C ALA A 35 -1.87 13.61 9.22
N SER A 36 -2.27 12.87 8.18
CA SER A 36 -3.68 12.73 7.80
C SER A 36 -4.47 11.82 8.73
N GLY A 37 -3.81 11.01 9.53
CA GLY A 37 -4.46 10.01 10.37
C GLY A 37 -4.92 8.77 9.61
N SER A 38 -4.60 8.65 8.32
CA SER A 38 -4.95 7.48 7.53
C SER A 38 -4.21 6.24 8.02
N GLU A 39 -4.89 5.11 7.98
CA GLU A 39 -4.31 3.82 8.35
C GLU A 39 -4.02 2.95 7.12
N MET A 40 -4.28 3.46 5.92
CA MET A 40 -4.07 2.72 4.69
C MET A 40 -3.57 3.64 3.58
N ILE A 41 -2.56 3.18 2.83
CA ILE A 41 -2.01 3.91 1.69
C ILE A 41 -1.99 2.98 0.47
N THR A 42 -2.55 3.44 -0.64
CA THR A 42 -2.53 2.67 -1.87
C THR A 42 -1.23 2.91 -2.63
N VAL A 43 -0.67 1.84 -3.19
CA VAL A 43 0.58 1.89 -3.94
C VAL A 43 0.44 1.09 -5.24
N ALA A 44 0.96 1.61 -6.34
CA ALA A 44 1.07 0.83 -7.55
C ALA A 44 2.19 -0.19 -7.37
N VAL A 45 1.91 -1.48 -7.61
CA VAL A 45 2.91 -2.53 -7.40
C VAL A 45 4.17 -2.27 -8.21
N ARG A 46 4.03 -1.72 -9.41
CA ARG A 46 5.18 -1.41 -10.28
C ARG A 46 6.12 -0.37 -9.70
N ARG A 47 5.66 0.42 -8.73
CA ARG A 47 6.47 1.43 -8.05
C ARG A 47 7.10 0.92 -6.76
N VAL A 48 6.67 -0.25 -6.29
CA VAL A 48 7.24 -0.89 -5.12
C VAL A 48 8.36 -1.81 -5.59
N ASN A 49 9.56 -1.59 -5.07
CA ASN A 49 10.70 -2.39 -5.47
C ASN A 49 10.74 -3.68 -4.66
N ILE A 50 10.12 -4.74 -5.21
CA ILE A 50 10.04 -6.04 -4.53
C ILE A 50 11.15 -6.99 -4.97
N THR A 51 11.91 -6.64 -6.03
CA THR A 51 12.92 -7.51 -6.62
C THR A 51 14.35 -7.04 -6.36
N SER A 52 14.55 -5.83 -5.88
CA SER A 52 15.88 -5.25 -5.63
C SER A 52 15.94 -4.74 -4.19
N PRO A 53 16.18 -5.64 -3.23
CA PRO A 53 16.10 -5.29 -1.80
C PRO A 53 17.12 -4.25 -1.35
N ASP A 54 18.16 -4.01 -2.14
CA ASP A 54 19.18 -3.01 -1.81
C ASP A 54 18.77 -1.58 -2.17
N GLU A 55 17.70 -1.42 -2.95
CA GLU A 55 17.22 -0.10 -3.32
C GLU A 55 16.17 0.40 -2.32
N GLU A 56 16.09 1.72 -2.20
CA GLU A 56 15.12 2.36 -1.33
C GLU A 56 13.70 2.00 -1.76
N ASN A 57 12.88 1.63 -0.78
CA ASN A 57 11.50 1.20 -1.00
C ASN A 57 10.57 1.99 -0.10
N LEU A 58 9.45 2.48 -0.66
CA LEU A 58 8.46 3.22 0.10
C LEU A 58 7.99 2.45 1.35
N MET A 59 7.85 1.13 1.24
CA MET A 59 7.39 0.31 2.37
C MET A 59 8.33 0.40 3.57
N ASP A 60 9.62 0.62 3.34
CA ASP A 60 10.60 0.74 4.42
C ASP A 60 10.35 1.96 5.31
N TYR A 61 9.75 3.00 4.76
CA TYR A 61 9.43 4.22 5.51
C TYR A 61 8.25 4.04 6.46
N PHE A 62 7.52 2.94 6.35
CA PHE A 62 6.32 2.68 7.17
C PHE A 62 6.48 1.50 8.12
N LYS A 63 7.67 0.90 8.22
CA LYS A 63 7.90 -0.30 9.06
C LYS A 63 7.59 -0.08 10.53
N ASP A 64 7.77 1.13 11.02
CA ASP A 64 7.54 1.51 12.41
C ASP A 64 6.13 2.06 12.65
N THR A 65 5.24 1.91 11.69
CA THR A 65 3.88 2.44 11.77
C THR A 65 2.84 1.33 11.63
N ASP A 66 1.60 1.63 11.98
CA ASP A 66 0.46 0.73 11.78
C ASP A 66 -0.21 0.91 10.43
N VAL A 67 0.35 1.76 9.57
CA VAL A 67 -0.20 2.01 8.23
C VAL A 67 -0.05 0.77 7.37
N LYS A 68 -1.14 0.34 6.74
CA LYS A 68 -1.17 -0.82 5.86
C LYS A 68 -1.10 -0.38 4.41
N PHE A 69 -0.42 -1.19 3.60
CA PHE A 69 -0.35 -0.95 2.17
C PHE A 69 -1.50 -1.63 1.45
N LEU A 70 -2.07 -0.91 0.49
CA LEU A 70 -3.11 -1.42 -0.40
C LEU A 70 -2.55 -1.41 -1.83
N PRO A 71 -1.88 -2.49 -2.27
CA PRO A 71 -1.33 -2.55 -3.62
C PRO A 71 -2.43 -2.48 -4.66
N ASN A 72 -2.17 -1.78 -5.76
CA ASN A 72 -3.12 -1.68 -6.85
C ASN A 72 -2.51 -2.14 -8.17
N SER A 73 -3.39 -2.40 -9.14
CA SER A 73 -3.02 -2.95 -10.44
C SER A 73 -2.76 -1.89 -11.52
N ALA A 74 -2.41 -0.66 -11.12
CA ALA A 74 -2.15 0.41 -12.07
C ALA A 74 -1.11 -0.03 -13.12
N GLY A 75 -1.42 0.21 -14.39
CA GLY A 75 -0.58 -0.20 -15.49
C GLY A 75 -0.88 -1.58 -16.06
N CYS A 76 -1.68 -2.39 -15.40
CA CYS A 76 -2.13 -3.67 -15.96
C CYS A 76 -3.24 -3.45 -16.97
N THR A 77 -3.19 -4.15 -18.09
CA THR A 77 -4.17 -4.01 -19.17
C THR A 77 -5.09 -5.23 -19.29
N THR A 78 -4.77 -6.33 -18.62
CA THR A 78 -5.58 -7.53 -18.63
C THR A 78 -5.78 -8.07 -17.22
N ALA A 79 -6.82 -8.88 -17.04
CA ALA A 79 -7.07 -9.55 -15.76
C ALA A 79 -5.92 -10.51 -15.41
N GLU A 80 -5.36 -11.20 -16.40
CA GLU A 80 -4.25 -12.12 -16.18
C GLU A 80 -3.02 -11.41 -15.63
N GLU A 81 -2.69 -10.24 -16.18
CA GLU A 81 -1.57 -9.43 -15.67
C GLU A 81 -1.80 -9.03 -14.23
N ALA A 82 -3.00 -8.58 -13.89
CA ALA A 82 -3.34 -8.17 -12.53
C ALA A 82 -3.24 -9.34 -11.56
N ILE A 83 -3.76 -10.50 -11.93
CA ILE A 83 -3.69 -11.71 -11.09
C ILE A 83 -2.25 -12.11 -10.83
N THR A 84 -1.43 -12.14 -11.87
CA THR A 84 -0.01 -12.49 -11.75
C THR A 84 0.72 -11.51 -10.84
N LEU A 85 0.47 -10.23 -11.04
CA LEU A 85 1.10 -9.16 -10.26
C LEU A 85 0.74 -9.28 -8.78
N PHE A 86 -0.53 -9.50 -8.47
CA PHE A 86 -0.98 -9.62 -7.08
C PHE A 86 -0.48 -10.89 -6.40
N ARG A 87 -0.36 -12.00 -7.14
CA ARG A 87 0.23 -13.23 -6.60
C ARG A 87 1.69 -13.03 -6.23
N LEU A 88 2.45 -12.38 -7.10
CA LEU A 88 3.86 -12.05 -6.83
C LEU A 88 3.98 -11.13 -5.62
N THR A 89 3.11 -10.12 -5.52
CA THR A 89 3.10 -9.20 -4.40
C THR A 89 2.82 -9.93 -3.09
N ARG A 90 1.85 -10.82 -3.07
CA ARG A 90 1.51 -11.60 -1.89
C ARG A 90 2.68 -12.49 -1.46
N GLU A 91 3.35 -13.15 -2.41
CA GLU A 91 4.50 -13.99 -2.09
C GLU A 91 5.68 -13.18 -1.57
N ALA A 92 5.92 -12.01 -2.14
CA ALA A 92 7.06 -11.18 -1.75
C ALA A 92 6.85 -10.41 -0.45
N THR A 93 5.62 -10.00 -0.14
CA THR A 93 5.34 -9.08 0.96
C THR A 93 4.39 -9.65 2.02
N GLY A 94 3.64 -10.69 1.70
CA GLY A 94 2.60 -11.20 2.58
C GLY A 94 1.30 -10.39 2.55
N ILE A 95 1.25 -9.31 1.78
CA ILE A 95 0.06 -8.48 1.68
C ILE A 95 -1.02 -9.20 0.89
N ASP A 96 -2.21 -9.32 1.45
CA ASP A 96 -3.33 -10.01 0.83
C ASP A 96 -4.57 -9.13 0.64
N LEU A 97 -4.46 -7.85 0.95
CA LEU A 97 -5.50 -6.86 0.67
C LEU A 97 -5.06 -6.06 -0.56
N ILE A 98 -5.87 -6.07 -1.60
CA ILE A 98 -5.50 -5.49 -2.89
C ILE A 98 -6.63 -4.64 -3.46
N LYS A 99 -6.27 -3.70 -4.32
CA LYS A 99 -7.20 -2.83 -5.02
C LYS A 99 -7.09 -3.08 -6.53
N LEU A 100 -8.19 -3.53 -7.10
CA LEU A 100 -8.26 -3.76 -8.54
C LEU A 100 -8.50 -2.45 -9.30
#